data_e9759f9e1a3b84ef077ac8e079546fe3
#
_entry.id   e9759f9e1a3b84ef077ac8e079546fe3
#
_cell.length_a   1.000
_cell.length_b   1.000
_cell.length_c   1.000
_cell.angle_alpha   90.00
_cell.angle_beta   90.00
_cell.angle_gamma   90.00
#
_symmetry.space_group_name_H-M   'P 1'
#
loop_
_entity.id
_entity.type
_entity.pdbx_description
1 polymer ?
#
loop_
_entity_poly.entity_id
_entity_poly.type
_entity_poly.pdbx_seq_one_letter_code
_entity_poly.pdbx_strand_id
1 'polypeptide(L)'
;MHPFFETVATQRWDDHRYYHHSRINQFLHLISAMSFLVAYVFLFIDPVVSALVAWLISMTTRQIGHFFFEPKDYDHVNQATHEHKEEIKVGYNLFRKIVLLSICAAIPVIAYWMPDALQWAIPQAYEDTPIRMTAMAWLF
;
A
#
# COMPACT_ATOMS: atom_id res chain seq x y z
N MET A 1 -13.40 -14.47 -27.48
CA MET A 1 -12.57 -13.56 -26.65
C MET A 1 -11.28 -14.29 -26.32
N HIS A 2 -10.13 -13.63 -26.24
CA HIS A 2 -8.86 -14.34 -25.97
C HIS A 2 -8.90 -14.91 -24.54
N PRO A 3 -8.56 -16.19 -24.28
CA PRO A 3 -8.69 -16.83 -22.97
C PRO A 3 -7.99 -16.06 -21.82
N PHE A 4 -6.93 -15.34 -22.13
CA PHE A 4 -6.25 -14.46 -21.18
C PHE A 4 -7.19 -13.36 -20.61
N PHE A 5 -7.97 -12.69 -21.47
CA PHE A 5 -8.86 -11.61 -21.03
C PHE A 5 -10.05 -12.14 -20.22
N GLU A 6 -10.53 -13.35 -20.52
CA GLU A 6 -11.56 -14.01 -19.71
C GLU A 6 -11.03 -14.37 -18.32
N THR A 7 -9.84 -14.94 -18.25
CA THR A 7 -9.19 -15.27 -16.97
C THR A 7 -8.97 -14.02 -16.11
N VAL A 8 -8.45 -12.95 -16.71
CA VAL A 8 -8.24 -11.66 -15.98
C VAL A 8 -9.55 -11.05 -15.52
N ALA A 9 -10.60 -11.09 -16.36
CA ALA A 9 -11.91 -10.56 -15.99
C ALA A 9 -12.55 -11.34 -14.84
N THR A 10 -12.46 -12.68 -14.88
CA THR A 10 -12.98 -13.57 -13.82
C THR A 10 -12.21 -13.34 -12.52
N GLN A 11 -10.89 -13.38 -12.55
CA GLN A 11 -10.06 -13.17 -11.37
C GLN A 11 -10.28 -11.79 -10.75
N ARG A 12 -10.35 -10.75 -11.57
CA ARG A 12 -10.62 -9.39 -11.11
C ARG A 12 -12.01 -9.25 -10.46
N TRP A 13 -13.02 -9.93 -11.00
CA TRP A 13 -14.37 -9.94 -10.48
C TRP A 13 -14.45 -10.67 -9.12
N ASP A 14 -13.82 -11.83 -9.00
CA ASP A 14 -13.83 -12.64 -7.79
C ASP A 14 -13.08 -11.94 -6.66
N ASP A 15 -11.88 -11.41 -6.93
CA ASP A 15 -11.12 -10.62 -5.97
C ASP A 15 -11.93 -9.39 -5.51
N HIS A 16 -12.58 -8.68 -6.43
CA HIS A 16 -13.36 -7.50 -6.11
C HIS A 16 -14.58 -7.83 -5.24
N ARG A 17 -15.34 -8.88 -5.56
CA ARG A 17 -16.51 -9.32 -4.76
C ARG A 17 -16.13 -9.71 -3.35
N TYR A 18 -15.03 -10.41 -3.20
CA TYR A 18 -14.65 -10.96 -1.91
C TYR A 18 -14.11 -9.91 -0.94
N TYR A 19 -13.18 -9.07 -1.42
CA TYR A 19 -12.48 -8.14 -0.53
C TYR A 19 -13.22 -6.84 -0.28
N HIS A 20 -14.24 -6.54 -1.06
CA HIS A 20 -14.95 -5.27 -1.01
C HIS A 20 -16.42 -5.40 -0.60
N HIS A 21 -16.78 -6.39 0.21
CA HIS A 21 -18.15 -6.52 0.74
C HIS A 21 -18.55 -5.37 1.68
N SER A 22 -17.61 -4.83 2.43
CA SER A 22 -17.87 -3.66 3.27
C SER A 22 -17.84 -2.37 2.46
N ARG A 23 -18.91 -1.56 2.55
CA ARG A 23 -18.96 -0.23 1.91
C ARG A 23 -17.83 0.69 2.41
N ILE A 24 -17.45 0.55 3.69
CA ILE A 24 -16.35 1.31 4.29
C ILE A 24 -15.04 0.91 3.61
N ASN A 25 -14.80 -0.40 3.44
CA ASN A 25 -13.61 -0.89 2.75
C ASN A 25 -13.56 -0.40 1.30
N GLN A 26 -14.67 -0.48 0.57
CA GLN A 26 -14.77 0.07 -0.80
C GLN A 26 -14.41 1.55 -0.85
N PHE A 27 -14.93 2.34 0.09
CA PHE A 27 -14.67 3.78 0.14
C PHE A 27 -13.20 4.09 0.46
N LEU A 28 -12.60 3.38 1.42
CA LEU A 28 -11.18 3.52 1.74
C LEU A 28 -10.27 3.15 0.55
N HIS A 29 -10.63 2.10 -0.19
CA HIS A 29 -9.93 1.72 -1.41
C HIS A 29 -10.09 2.75 -2.53
N LEU A 30 -11.26 3.38 -2.64
CA LEU A 30 -11.49 4.48 -3.59
C LEU A 30 -10.61 5.69 -3.25
N ILE A 31 -10.57 6.10 -1.98
CA ILE A 31 -9.68 7.19 -1.52
C ILE A 31 -8.23 6.83 -1.85
N SER A 32 -7.79 5.60 -1.55
CA SER A 32 -6.45 5.13 -1.87
C SER A 32 -6.16 5.26 -3.37
N ALA A 33 -7.06 4.77 -4.23
CA ALA A 33 -6.88 4.81 -5.68
C ALA A 33 -6.78 6.24 -6.20
N MET A 34 -7.67 7.13 -5.78
CA MET A 34 -7.66 8.54 -6.18
C MET A 34 -6.39 9.25 -5.70
N SER A 35 -5.95 8.97 -4.48
CA SER A 35 -4.71 9.54 -3.93
C SER A 35 -3.48 9.04 -4.68
N PHE A 36 -3.45 7.78 -5.14
CA PHE A 36 -2.36 7.30 -6.00
C PHE A 36 -2.33 8.03 -7.35
N LEU A 37 -3.48 8.31 -7.96
CA LEU A 37 -3.52 9.10 -9.19
C LEU A 37 -2.93 10.50 -8.99
N VAL A 38 -3.27 11.15 -7.86
CA VAL A 38 -2.66 12.43 -7.48
C VAL A 38 -1.15 12.27 -7.28
N ALA A 39 -0.70 11.25 -6.56
CA ALA A 39 0.71 10.99 -6.35
C ALA A 39 1.48 10.78 -7.67
N TYR A 40 0.90 10.07 -8.64
CA TYR A 40 1.52 9.90 -9.97
C TYR A 40 1.69 11.23 -10.73
N VAL A 41 0.73 12.15 -10.63
CA VAL A 41 0.88 13.49 -11.21
C VAL A 41 2.02 14.24 -10.52
N PHE A 42 2.05 14.21 -9.19
CA PHE A 42 3.08 14.89 -8.41
C PHE A 42 4.48 14.28 -8.58
N LEU A 43 4.60 13.03 -9.02
CA LEU A 43 5.90 12.41 -9.28
C LEU A 43 6.74 13.24 -10.28
N PHE A 44 6.09 13.94 -11.22
CA PHE A 44 6.75 14.77 -12.22
C PHE A 44 6.84 16.25 -11.83
N ILE A 45 6.19 16.67 -10.73
CA ILE A 45 6.14 18.08 -10.28
C ILE A 45 6.99 18.25 -9.01
N ASP A 46 6.69 17.41 -8.01
CA ASP A 46 7.35 17.40 -6.70
C ASP A 46 7.33 15.96 -6.13
N PRO A 47 8.45 15.23 -6.25
CA PRO A 47 8.54 13.85 -5.81
C PRO A 47 8.34 13.69 -4.29
N VAL A 48 8.64 14.72 -3.49
CA VAL A 48 8.40 14.70 -2.04
C VAL A 48 6.91 14.66 -1.75
N VAL A 49 6.13 15.54 -2.37
CA VAL A 49 4.67 15.54 -2.25
C VAL A 49 4.08 14.22 -2.76
N SER A 50 4.59 13.71 -3.88
CA SER A 50 4.20 12.41 -4.42
C SER A 50 4.35 11.29 -3.39
N ALA A 51 5.54 11.15 -2.80
CA ALA A 51 5.82 10.12 -1.81
C ALA A 51 4.95 10.27 -0.55
N LEU A 52 4.78 11.48 -0.05
CA LEU A 52 3.93 11.74 1.13
C LEU A 52 2.46 11.39 0.87
N VAL A 53 1.92 11.77 -0.28
CA VAL A 53 0.54 11.41 -0.66
C VAL A 53 0.39 9.89 -0.83
N ALA A 54 1.33 9.25 -1.52
CA ALA A 54 1.31 7.80 -1.73
C ALA A 54 1.36 7.02 -0.42
N TRP A 55 2.20 7.40 0.52
CA TRP A 55 2.39 6.68 1.77
C TRP A 55 1.40 7.05 2.86
N LEU A 56 1.24 8.35 3.15
CA LEU A 56 0.42 8.80 4.28
C LEU A 56 -1.08 8.72 3.98
N ILE A 57 -1.48 8.85 2.73
CA ILE A 57 -2.90 8.81 2.36
C ILE A 57 -3.22 7.48 1.68
N SER A 58 -2.60 7.19 0.54
CA SER A 58 -2.99 6.05 -0.29
C SER A 58 -2.73 4.71 0.40
N MET A 59 -1.51 4.48 0.87
CA MET A 59 -1.15 3.24 1.55
C MET A 59 -1.86 3.10 2.89
N THR A 60 -1.96 4.17 3.67
CA THR A 60 -2.61 4.13 4.99
C THR A 60 -4.09 3.79 4.87
N THR A 61 -4.84 4.45 4.00
CA THR A 61 -6.28 4.17 3.80
C THR A 61 -6.50 2.74 3.29
N ARG A 62 -5.64 2.26 2.38
CA ARG A 62 -5.70 0.89 1.88
C ARG A 62 -5.44 -0.13 2.99
N GLN A 63 -4.40 0.09 3.82
CA GLN A 63 -4.08 -0.82 4.91
C GLN A 63 -5.14 -0.82 6.01
N ILE A 64 -5.71 0.34 6.34
CA ILE A 64 -6.86 0.43 7.27
C ILE A 64 -8.02 -0.43 6.77
N GLY A 65 -8.34 -0.36 5.46
CA GLY A 65 -9.35 -1.20 4.84
C GLY A 65 -9.10 -2.69 5.07
N HIS A 66 -7.88 -3.14 4.81
CA HIS A 66 -7.48 -4.54 4.96
C HIS A 66 -7.40 -5.01 6.42
N PHE A 67 -6.93 -4.18 7.35
CA PHE A 67 -6.79 -4.60 8.74
C PHE A 67 -8.10 -4.61 9.52
N PHE A 68 -8.97 -3.64 9.27
CA PHE A 68 -10.15 -3.41 10.12
C PHE A 68 -11.47 -3.73 9.45
N PHE A 69 -11.55 -3.69 8.13
CA PHE A 69 -12.82 -3.78 7.40
C PHE A 69 -12.87 -4.90 6.37
N GLU A 70 -11.83 -5.73 6.29
CA GLU A 70 -11.84 -6.92 5.45
C GLU A 70 -12.67 -8.03 6.10
N PRO A 71 -13.58 -8.70 5.34
CA PRO A 71 -14.34 -9.83 5.87
C PRO A 71 -13.42 -10.99 6.25
N LYS A 72 -13.61 -11.52 7.46
CA LYS A 72 -12.86 -12.67 7.98
C LYS A 72 -13.66 -13.98 7.93
N ASP A 73 -14.88 -13.92 7.39
CA ASP A 73 -15.75 -15.07 7.26
C ASP A 73 -15.29 -16.01 6.14
N TYR A 74 -15.90 -17.22 6.12
CA TYR A 74 -15.68 -18.19 5.07
C TYR A 74 -16.07 -17.61 3.70
N ASP A 75 -15.18 -17.74 2.73
CA ASP A 75 -15.42 -17.30 1.36
C ASP A 75 -16.19 -18.37 0.58
N HIS A 76 -17.48 -18.16 0.45
CA HIS A 76 -18.34 -19.08 -0.29
C HIS A 76 -18.09 -19.06 -1.81
N VAL A 77 -17.48 -18.00 -2.35
CA VAL A 77 -17.17 -17.88 -3.78
C VAL A 77 -15.94 -18.71 -4.13
N ASN A 78 -14.87 -18.56 -3.35
CA ASN A 78 -13.61 -19.27 -3.56
C ASN A 78 -13.49 -20.54 -2.72
N GLN A 79 -14.51 -20.88 -1.94
CA GLN A 79 -14.56 -22.06 -1.04
C GLN A 79 -13.32 -22.15 -0.14
N ALA A 80 -12.90 -21.03 0.43
CA ALA A 80 -11.70 -20.92 1.22
C ALA A 80 -11.93 -20.26 2.57
N THR A 81 -11.20 -20.70 3.60
CA THR A 81 -11.14 -20.02 4.89
C THR A 81 -10.22 -18.80 4.80
N HIS A 82 -10.36 -17.88 5.74
CA HIS A 82 -9.48 -16.70 5.81
C HIS A 82 -8.01 -17.12 6.01
N GLU A 83 -7.76 -18.11 6.87
CA GLU A 83 -6.42 -18.65 7.12
C GLU A 83 -5.77 -19.21 5.85
N HIS A 84 -6.52 -20.00 5.09
CA HIS A 84 -6.01 -20.55 3.83
C HIS A 84 -5.62 -19.46 2.83
N LYS A 85 -6.38 -18.35 2.78
CA LYS A 85 -6.03 -17.21 1.92
C LYS A 85 -4.79 -16.49 2.39
N GLU A 86 -4.59 -16.33 3.69
CA GLU A 86 -3.36 -15.76 4.25
C GLU A 86 -2.13 -16.60 3.91
N GLU A 87 -2.26 -17.92 3.84
CA GLU A 87 -1.16 -18.81 3.48
C GLU A 87 -0.76 -18.71 2.01
N ILE A 88 -1.72 -18.70 1.09
CA ILE A 88 -1.47 -18.79 -0.36
C ILE A 88 -1.23 -17.44 -1.03
N LYS A 89 -1.78 -16.34 -0.51
CA LYS A 89 -1.60 -15.00 -1.09
C LYS A 89 -0.54 -14.22 -0.35
N VAL A 90 0.59 -13.96 -0.99
CA VAL A 90 1.71 -13.19 -0.42
C VAL A 90 1.26 -11.83 0.15
N GLY A 91 0.23 -11.21 -0.46
CA GLY A 91 -0.35 -9.95 0.00
C GLY A 91 -1.18 -10.04 1.28
N TYR A 92 -1.56 -11.24 1.74
CA TYR A 92 -2.43 -11.45 2.91
C TYR A 92 -1.70 -11.92 4.16
N ASN A 93 -0.42 -12.25 4.07
CA ASN A 93 0.36 -12.64 5.23
C ASN A 93 0.53 -11.44 6.17
N LEU A 94 -0.20 -11.47 7.29
CA LEU A 94 -0.20 -10.38 8.28
C LEU A 94 1.20 -10.11 8.84
N PHE A 95 1.99 -11.15 9.08
CA PHE A 95 3.35 -10.99 9.58
C PHE A 95 4.24 -10.22 8.61
N ARG A 96 4.21 -10.57 7.31
CA ARG A 96 4.96 -9.86 6.27
C ARG A 96 4.52 -8.40 6.15
N LYS A 97 3.21 -8.12 6.23
CA LYS A 97 2.69 -6.75 6.24
C LYS A 97 3.19 -5.95 7.43
N ILE A 98 3.16 -6.53 8.63
CA ILE A 98 3.67 -5.88 9.84
C ILE A 98 5.17 -5.57 9.70
N VAL A 99 5.97 -6.54 9.26
CA VAL A 99 7.41 -6.33 9.04
C VAL A 99 7.66 -5.20 8.04
N LEU A 100 6.99 -5.21 6.90
CA LEU A 100 7.13 -4.17 5.87
C LEU A 100 6.71 -2.79 6.39
N LEU A 101 5.57 -2.69 7.05
CA LEU A 101 5.08 -1.44 7.63
C LEU A 101 6.01 -0.94 8.75
N SER A 102 6.59 -1.85 9.54
CA SER A 102 7.56 -1.50 10.57
C SER A 102 8.85 -0.93 9.96
N ILE A 103 9.35 -1.53 8.89
CA ILE A 103 10.52 -1.00 8.16
C ILE A 103 10.19 0.41 7.63
N CYS A 104 9.04 0.57 6.97
CA CYS A 104 8.63 1.87 6.44
C CYS A 104 8.42 2.92 7.54
N ALA A 105 7.87 2.54 8.69
CA ALA A 105 7.70 3.42 9.84
C ALA A 105 9.02 3.77 10.56
N ALA A 106 10.05 2.92 10.43
CA ALA A 106 11.38 3.19 10.98
C ALA A 106 12.11 4.30 10.19
N ILE A 107 11.84 4.45 8.88
CA ILE A 107 12.52 5.43 8.03
C ILE A 107 12.43 6.87 8.57
N PRO A 108 11.26 7.43 8.93
CA PRO A 108 11.21 8.77 9.51
C PRO A 108 11.95 8.89 10.83
N VAL A 109 12.00 7.83 11.64
CA VAL A 109 12.78 7.81 12.89
C VAL A 109 14.27 7.90 12.58
N ILE A 110 14.74 7.12 11.61
CA ILE A 110 16.15 7.13 11.15
C ILE A 110 16.48 8.50 10.54
N ALA A 111 15.61 9.05 9.69
CA ALA A 111 15.81 10.36 9.07
C ALA A 111 15.94 11.49 10.10
N TYR A 112 15.26 11.37 11.22
CA TYR A 112 15.29 12.38 12.29
C TYR A 112 16.51 12.22 13.23
N TRP A 113 16.81 10.97 13.65
CA TRP A 113 17.82 10.71 14.69
C TRP A 113 19.18 10.32 14.13
N MET A 114 19.22 9.75 12.92
CA MET A 114 20.44 9.20 12.29
C MET A 114 20.45 9.53 10.79
N PRO A 115 20.38 10.82 10.38
CA PRO A 115 20.26 11.20 8.97
C PRO A 115 21.38 10.63 8.09
N ASP A 116 22.61 10.57 8.62
CA ASP A 116 23.79 10.05 7.90
C ASP A 116 23.60 8.60 7.42
N ALA A 117 22.76 7.83 8.12
CA ALA A 117 22.46 6.45 7.73
C ALA A 117 21.67 6.34 6.43
N LEU A 118 21.01 7.41 5.99
CA LEU A 118 20.20 7.45 4.76
C LEU A 118 20.88 8.20 3.61
N GLN A 119 21.93 8.99 3.87
CA GLN A 119 22.55 9.84 2.85
C GLN A 119 23.08 9.08 1.64
N TRP A 120 23.54 7.85 1.81
CA TRP A 120 24.02 7.04 0.70
C TRP A 120 22.93 6.64 -0.33
N ALA A 121 21.66 6.70 0.08
CA ALA A 121 20.51 6.29 -0.75
C ALA A 121 19.69 7.49 -1.26
N ILE A 122 19.92 8.69 -0.72
CA ILE A 122 19.08 9.87 -0.99
C ILE A 122 19.90 10.91 -1.76
N PRO A 123 19.35 11.54 -2.84
CA PRO A 123 20.04 12.62 -3.52
C PRO A 123 20.25 13.84 -2.60
N GLN A 124 21.44 14.45 -2.63
CA GLN A 124 21.83 15.57 -1.76
C GLN A 124 20.83 16.73 -1.73
N ALA A 125 20.12 16.96 -2.84
CA ALA A 125 19.10 18.01 -2.91
C ALA A 125 17.92 17.83 -1.93
N TYR A 126 17.80 16.65 -1.29
CA TYR A 126 16.71 16.30 -0.38
C TYR A 126 17.17 15.97 1.05
N GLU A 127 18.44 16.23 1.37
CA GLU A 127 19.01 15.96 2.69
C GLU A 127 18.77 17.08 3.71
N ASP A 128 18.17 18.19 3.30
CA ASP A 128 18.00 19.41 4.10
C ASP A 128 17.00 19.27 5.25
N THR A 129 16.04 18.36 5.15
CA THR A 129 15.05 18.13 6.20
C THR A 129 14.68 16.66 6.36
N PRO A 130 14.41 16.18 7.61
CA PRO A 130 14.00 14.80 7.84
C PRO A 130 12.77 14.36 7.05
N ILE A 131 11.82 15.28 6.82
CA ILE A 131 10.63 14.97 6.04
C ILE A 131 10.92 14.71 4.56
N ARG A 132 11.83 15.48 3.97
CA ARG A 132 12.25 15.28 2.57
C ARG A 132 13.09 14.01 2.44
N MET A 133 13.97 13.75 3.39
CA MET A 133 14.74 12.50 3.45
C MET A 133 13.80 11.29 3.56
N THR A 134 12.81 11.35 4.46
CA THR A 134 11.80 10.28 4.62
C THR A 134 11.03 10.06 3.32
N ALA A 135 10.53 11.12 2.72
CA ALA A 135 9.76 11.05 1.48
C ALA A 135 10.57 10.39 0.35
N MET A 136 11.83 10.78 0.20
CA MET A 136 12.71 10.20 -0.83
C MET A 136 13.08 8.77 -0.54
N ALA A 137 13.33 8.39 0.73
CA ALA A 137 13.58 7.01 1.11
C ALA A 137 12.35 6.09 0.91
N TRP A 138 11.15 6.64 0.97
CA TRP A 138 9.92 5.91 0.64
C TRP A 138 9.68 5.77 -0.88
N LEU A 139 10.32 6.60 -1.69
CA LEU A 139 10.17 6.56 -3.14
C LEU A 139 11.05 5.48 -3.79
N PHE A 140 12.18 5.14 -3.15
CA PHE A 140 13.14 4.12 -3.58
C PHE A 140 12.96 2.81 -2.79
#